data_0a540deac5cfd2144b3109a92f94a2d1
#
_entry.id   0a540deac5cfd2144b3109a92f94a2d1
#
_cell.length_a   1.000
_cell.length_b   1.000
_cell.length_c   1.000
_cell.angle_alpha   90.00
_cell.angle_beta   90.00
_cell.angle_gamma   90.00
#
_symmetry.space_group_name_H-M   'P 1'
#
loop_
_entity.id
_entity.type
_entity.pdbx_description
1 polymer ?
#
loop_
_entity_poly.entity_id
_entity_poly.type
_entity_poly.pdbx_seq_one_letter_code
_entity_poly.pdbx_strand_id
1 'polypeptide(L)'
;TTTIEHPCVLETSKCLQERGVKVSYLDVDRYGKVNVEQLQEAVTDRTGLVSVMMANNEIGTIQDIKKIAEIVHQQGVLFHTDAVQAVGKIPVDVQKLGVDFLTLSGHKIYGPKGIGALYVRKEAPFCPLIRGGHQERGRRAGTENTLGIIGFGKAIEMRSQEMEAEEKHLLKLKATLRKGIEERIPDLQFIGHPTDCLPGTLNVSFDGAEGEAIILYLDLEGIAVSTGSACASGSLDPSHVILAIGLPAECAHGSI
;
A
#
# COMPACT_ATOMS: atom_id res chain seq x y z
N THR A 1 0.38 -9.88 -9.71
CA THR A 1 0.08 -8.79 -8.79
C THR A 1 -1.38 -8.85 -8.34
N THR A 2 -1.84 -7.93 -7.47
CA THR A 2 -3.24 -7.90 -6.98
C THR A 2 -4.06 -6.80 -7.64
N THR A 3 -5.40 -6.92 -7.55
CA THR A 3 -6.34 -5.90 -8.05
C THR A 3 -6.36 -4.62 -7.21
N ILE A 4 -5.84 -4.66 -5.98
CA ILE A 4 -5.85 -3.53 -5.02
C ILE A 4 -4.52 -2.80 -4.88
N GLU A 5 -3.56 -3.05 -5.76
CA GLU A 5 -2.27 -2.36 -5.75
C GLU A 5 -2.43 -0.85 -5.96
N HIS A 6 -1.42 -0.11 -5.50
CA HIS A 6 -1.34 1.31 -5.82
C HIS A 6 -1.25 1.52 -7.35
N PRO A 7 -1.83 2.59 -7.90
CA PRO A 7 -1.79 2.86 -9.35
C PRO A 7 -0.40 2.77 -9.98
N CYS A 8 0.68 3.12 -9.26
CA CYS A 8 2.04 2.99 -9.81
C CYS A 8 2.41 1.54 -10.15
N VAL A 9 1.90 0.54 -9.42
CA VAL A 9 2.10 -0.89 -9.73
C VAL A 9 1.15 -1.33 -10.83
N LEU A 10 -0.12 -0.95 -10.77
CA LEU A 10 -1.13 -1.32 -11.77
C LEU A 10 -0.78 -0.77 -13.16
N GLU A 11 -0.45 0.51 -13.27
CA GLU A 11 -0.10 1.13 -14.55
C GLU A 11 1.23 0.59 -15.10
N THR A 12 2.22 0.29 -14.23
CA THR A 12 3.42 -0.40 -14.65
C THR A 12 3.11 -1.80 -15.18
N SER A 13 2.21 -2.51 -14.54
CA SER A 13 1.77 -3.84 -14.97
C SER A 13 1.06 -3.80 -16.33
N LYS A 14 0.19 -2.82 -16.57
CA LYS A 14 -0.44 -2.59 -17.88
C LYS A 14 0.59 -2.28 -18.97
N CYS A 15 1.55 -1.41 -18.68
CA CYS A 15 2.64 -1.10 -19.61
C CYS A 15 3.48 -2.35 -19.96
N LEU A 16 3.69 -3.26 -19.00
CA LEU A 16 4.37 -4.55 -19.27
C LEU A 16 3.52 -5.45 -20.14
N GLN A 17 2.19 -5.49 -19.95
CA GLN A 17 1.28 -6.26 -20.83
C GLN A 17 1.34 -5.76 -22.28
N GLU A 18 1.37 -4.45 -22.49
CA GLU A 18 1.54 -3.85 -23.83
C GLU A 18 2.86 -4.26 -24.50
N ARG A 19 3.85 -4.62 -23.71
CA ARG A 19 5.16 -5.14 -24.17
C ARG A 19 5.21 -6.67 -24.28
N GLY A 20 4.06 -7.35 -24.14
CA GLY A 20 3.94 -8.79 -24.31
C GLY A 20 4.20 -9.62 -23.04
N VAL A 21 4.36 -9.01 -21.88
CA VAL A 21 4.43 -9.74 -20.59
C VAL A 21 3.02 -10.16 -20.16
N LYS A 22 2.83 -11.43 -19.84
CA LYS A 22 1.57 -11.88 -19.27
C LYS A 22 1.50 -11.47 -17.80
N VAL A 23 0.49 -10.68 -17.42
CA VAL A 23 0.22 -10.29 -16.04
C VAL A 23 -1.09 -10.90 -15.58
N SER A 24 -1.07 -11.55 -14.42
CA SER A 24 -2.25 -12.02 -13.70
C SER A 24 -2.55 -11.08 -12.53
N TYR A 25 -3.81 -10.67 -12.41
CA TYR A 25 -4.30 -9.86 -11.31
C TYR A 25 -5.09 -10.77 -10.37
N LEU A 26 -4.61 -10.91 -9.13
CA LEU A 26 -5.24 -11.73 -8.11
C LEU A 26 -6.38 -10.95 -7.46
N ASP A 27 -7.50 -11.60 -7.31
CA ASP A 27 -8.62 -11.06 -6.55
C ASP A 27 -8.32 -11.05 -5.06
N VAL A 28 -9.10 -10.27 -4.34
CA VAL A 28 -9.06 -10.18 -2.88
C VAL A 28 -10.43 -10.50 -2.30
N ASP A 29 -10.46 -10.84 -1.02
CA ASP A 29 -11.71 -11.02 -0.31
C ASP A 29 -12.38 -9.66 0.03
N ARG A 30 -13.55 -9.70 0.66
CA ARG A 30 -14.29 -8.50 1.08
C ARG A 30 -13.54 -7.58 2.06
N TYR A 31 -12.44 -8.04 2.61
CA TYR A 31 -11.58 -7.27 3.52
C TYR A 31 -10.30 -6.79 2.84
N GLY A 32 -10.12 -7.11 1.56
CA GLY A 32 -8.93 -6.79 0.80
C GLY A 32 -7.74 -7.73 1.07
N LYS A 33 -7.97 -8.93 1.61
CA LYS A 33 -6.93 -9.97 1.74
C LYS A 33 -6.77 -10.74 0.45
N VAL A 34 -5.52 -11.01 0.08
CA VAL A 34 -5.18 -11.82 -1.10
C VAL A 34 -5.68 -13.25 -0.91
N ASN A 35 -6.30 -13.80 -1.95
CA ASN A 35 -6.66 -15.21 -2.00
C ASN A 35 -5.40 -16.05 -2.25
N VAL A 36 -5.00 -16.79 -1.21
CA VAL A 36 -3.74 -17.58 -1.22
C VAL A 36 -3.85 -18.79 -2.15
N GLU A 37 -5.00 -19.39 -2.28
CA GLU A 37 -5.27 -20.51 -3.18
C GLU A 37 -5.14 -20.04 -4.65
N GLN A 38 -5.74 -18.93 -4.98
CA GLN A 38 -5.60 -18.31 -6.31
C GLN A 38 -4.15 -17.92 -6.61
N LEU A 39 -3.40 -17.44 -5.61
CA LEU A 39 -1.97 -17.19 -5.75
C LEU A 39 -1.20 -18.46 -6.12
N GLN A 40 -1.44 -19.56 -5.42
CA GLN A 40 -0.79 -20.85 -5.69
C GLN A 40 -1.05 -21.35 -7.11
N GLU A 41 -2.28 -21.21 -7.60
CA GLU A 41 -2.67 -21.59 -8.95
C GLU A 41 -2.06 -20.68 -10.04
N ALA A 42 -1.92 -19.38 -9.74
CA ALA A 42 -1.40 -18.39 -10.67
C ALA A 42 0.12 -18.43 -10.85
N VAL A 43 0.85 -18.92 -9.82
CA VAL A 43 2.31 -19.03 -9.86
C VAL A 43 2.72 -20.31 -10.59
N THR A 44 3.49 -20.16 -11.65
CA THR A 44 3.96 -21.26 -12.50
C THR A 44 5.46 -21.13 -12.77
N ASP A 45 6.05 -22.13 -13.44
CA ASP A 45 7.44 -22.13 -13.92
C ASP A 45 7.77 -20.97 -14.90
N ARG A 46 6.75 -20.32 -15.45
CA ARG A 46 6.88 -19.14 -16.33
C ARG A 46 6.70 -17.81 -15.57
N THR A 47 6.41 -17.84 -14.28
CA THR A 47 6.25 -16.65 -13.47
C THR A 47 7.63 -16.11 -13.09
N GLY A 48 7.96 -14.89 -13.48
CA GLY A 48 9.23 -14.25 -13.17
C GLY A 48 9.22 -13.46 -11.85
N LEU A 49 8.07 -12.86 -11.52
CA LEU A 49 7.93 -12.00 -10.34
C LEU A 49 6.49 -12.01 -9.85
N VAL A 50 6.32 -12.11 -8.54
CA VAL A 50 5.07 -11.78 -7.84
C VAL A 50 5.26 -10.46 -7.09
N SER A 51 4.28 -9.57 -7.20
CA SER A 51 4.28 -8.29 -6.48
C SER A 51 2.96 -8.13 -5.74
N VAL A 52 3.03 -7.99 -4.42
CA VAL A 52 1.85 -7.78 -3.55
C VAL A 52 2.17 -6.71 -2.53
N MET A 53 1.33 -5.68 -2.44
CA MET A 53 1.51 -4.61 -1.46
C MET A 53 1.35 -5.15 -0.03
N MET A 54 2.18 -4.64 0.89
CA MET A 54 2.16 -5.08 2.29
C MET A 54 0.94 -4.57 3.05
N ALA A 55 0.55 -3.32 2.78
CA ALA A 55 -0.62 -2.71 3.37
C ALA A 55 -1.30 -1.78 2.36
N ASN A 56 -2.62 -1.86 2.25
CA ASN A 56 -3.35 -1.04 1.30
C ASN A 56 -3.47 0.41 1.82
N ASN A 57 -3.29 1.36 0.91
CA ASN A 57 -3.27 2.79 1.21
C ASN A 57 -4.65 3.40 1.49
N GLU A 58 -5.73 2.76 1.03
CA GLU A 58 -7.10 3.25 1.19
C GLU A 58 -7.82 2.61 2.38
N ILE A 59 -7.81 1.28 2.43
CA ILE A 59 -8.55 0.52 3.44
C ILE A 59 -7.68 0.03 4.61
N GLY A 60 -6.37 0.24 4.53
CA GLY A 60 -5.42 -0.11 5.59
C GLY A 60 -5.15 -1.59 5.80
N THR A 61 -5.81 -2.49 5.07
CA THR A 61 -5.64 -3.95 5.21
C THR A 61 -4.20 -4.37 5.01
N ILE A 62 -3.66 -5.16 5.95
CA ILE A 62 -2.29 -5.68 5.94
C ILE A 62 -2.31 -7.11 5.41
N GLN A 63 -1.43 -7.44 4.45
CA GLN A 63 -1.28 -8.78 3.87
C GLN A 63 -0.32 -9.63 4.70
N ASP A 64 -0.48 -10.96 4.65
CA ASP A 64 0.48 -11.91 5.22
C ASP A 64 1.66 -12.13 4.25
N ILE A 65 2.54 -11.13 4.18
CA ILE A 65 3.68 -11.09 3.26
C ILE A 65 4.60 -12.29 3.44
N LYS A 66 4.82 -12.73 4.68
CA LYS A 66 5.66 -13.89 4.97
C LYS A 66 5.10 -15.16 4.34
N LYS A 67 3.81 -15.43 4.54
CA LYS A 67 3.13 -16.61 3.97
C LYS A 67 3.15 -16.55 2.43
N ILE A 68 2.89 -15.37 1.86
CA ILE A 68 2.95 -15.15 0.42
C ILE A 68 4.36 -15.43 -0.11
N ALA A 69 5.41 -14.90 0.55
CA ALA A 69 6.81 -15.13 0.17
C ALA A 69 7.17 -16.64 0.20
N GLU A 70 6.75 -17.36 1.24
CA GLU A 70 6.98 -18.80 1.36
C GLU A 70 6.36 -19.57 0.18
N ILE A 71 5.14 -19.24 -0.22
CA ILE A 71 4.46 -19.88 -1.36
C ILE A 71 5.17 -19.56 -2.67
N VAL A 72 5.51 -18.32 -2.90
CA VAL A 72 6.17 -17.86 -4.14
C VAL A 72 7.55 -18.51 -4.28
N HIS A 73 8.31 -18.57 -3.20
CA HIS A 73 9.65 -19.18 -3.19
C HIS A 73 9.65 -20.70 -3.35
N GLN A 74 8.58 -21.41 -2.94
CA GLN A 74 8.44 -22.84 -3.23
C GLN A 74 8.45 -23.16 -4.73
N GLN A 75 8.07 -22.19 -5.57
CA GLN A 75 8.11 -22.29 -7.03
C GLN A 75 9.38 -21.67 -7.64
N GLY A 76 10.33 -21.21 -6.81
CA GLY A 76 11.57 -20.57 -7.28
C GLY A 76 11.35 -19.18 -7.89
N VAL A 77 10.23 -18.53 -7.62
CA VAL A 77 9.85 -17.23 -8.18
C VAL A 77 10.26 -16.09 -7.25
N LEU A 78 10.61 -14.94 -7.82
CA LEU A 78 10.98 -13.73 -7.06
C LEU A 78 9.75 -13.04 -6.48
N PHE A 79 9.92 -12.43 -5.31
CA PHE A 79 8.85 -11.74 -4.62
C PHE A 79 9.19 -10.28 -4.27
N HIS A 80 8.33 -9.37 -4.70
CA HIS A 80 8.36 -7.95 -4.39
C HIS A 80 7.17 -7.58 -3.50
N THR A 81 7.39 -6.68 -2.55
CA THR A 81 6.31 -6.04 -1.80
C THR A 81 6.42 -4.52 -1.83
N ASP A 82 5.32 -3.85 -2.11
CA ASP A 82 5.19 -2.42 -1.86
C ASP A 82 4.88 -2.20 -0.37
N ALA A 83 5.87 -1.75 0.38
CA ALA A 83 5.76 -1.48 1.80
C ALA A 83 5.64 0.03 2.13
N VAL A 84 5.31 0.85 1.14
CA VAL A 84 5.22 2.32 1.28
C VAL A 84 4.27 2.73 2.41
N GLN A 85 3.17 2.00 2.60
CA GLN A 85 2.23 2.28 3.68
C GLN A 85 2.56 1.58 5.00
N ALA A 86 3.44 0.58 5.00
CA ALA A 86 3.77 -0.23 6.17
C ALA A 86 4.99 0.30 6.95
N VAL A 87 6.06 0.66 6.22
CA VAL A 87 7.31 1.14 6.85
C VAL A 87 7.04 2.35 7.74
N GLY A 88 7.58 2.30 8.97
CA GLY A 88 7.43 3.35 9.97
C GLY A 88 6.06 3.43 10.65
N LYS A 89 5.12 2.52 10.32
CA LYS A 89 3.80 2.42 10.96
C LYS A 89 3.59 1.08 11.66
N ILE A 90 4.17 0.01 11.10
CA ILE A 90 4.19 -1.34 11.66
C ILE A 90 5.60 -1.93 11.51
N PRO A 91 5.97 -2.97 12.27
CA PRO A 91 7.28 -3.61 12.15
C PRO A 91 7.50 -4.22 10.76
N VAL A 92 8.61 -3.85 10.12
CA VAL A 92 9.04 -4.37 8.82
C VAL A 92 10.47 -4.89 8.93
N ASP A 93 10.63 -6.21 8.82
CA ASP A 93 11.93 -6.89 8.85
C ASP A 93 12.06 -7.75 7.59
N VAL A 94 12.85 -7.31 6.64
CA VAL A 94 13.01 -7.98 5.33
C VAL A 94 13.52 -9.42 5.44
N GLN A 95 14.29 -9.74 6.50
CA GLN A 95 14.78 -11.10 6.73
C GLN A 95 13.64 -12.02 7.17
N LYS A 96 12.79 -11.55 8.08
CA LYS A 96 11.63 -12.31 8.57
C LYS A 96 10.53 -12.44 7.52
N LEU A 97 10.36 -11.40 6.70
CA LEU A 97 9.38 -11.39 5.61
C LEU A 97 9.81 -12.28 4.45
N GLY A 98 11.12 -12.48 4.25
CA GLY A 98 11.64 -13.31 3.19
C GLY A 98 11.50 -12.70 1.78
N VAL A 99 11.35 -11.38 1.65
CA VAL A 99 11.16 -10.71 0.36
C VAL A 99 12.47 -10.56 -0.41
N ASP A 100 12.39 -10.59 -1.75
CA ASP A 100 13.52 -10.30 -2.63
C ASP A 100 13.68 -8.81 -2.89
N PHE A 101 12.53 -8.12 -2.98
CA PHE A 101 12.46 -6.68 -3.21
C PHE A 101 11.42 -6.06 -2.28
N LEU A 102 11.72 -4.84 -1.81
CA LEU A 102 10.77 -4.04 -1.03
C LEU A 102 10.92 -2.57 -1.39
N THR A 103 9.80 -1.92 -1.71
CA THR A 103 9.76 -0.48 -1.97
C THR A 103 9.23 0.30 -0.79
N LEU A 104 9.81 1.48 -0.57
CA LEU A 104 9.35 2.44 0.43
C LEU A 104 9.56 3.89 -0.03
N SER A 105 8.80 4.83 0.53
CA SER A 105 8.81 6.24 0.12
C SER A 105 8.95 7.17 1.32
N GLY A 106 9.84 8.16 1.21
CA GLY A 106 10.17 9.08 2.30
C GLY A 106 8.99 9.92 2.78
N HIS A 107 8.16 10.42 1.86
CA HIS A 107 7.04 11.29 2.20
C HIS A 107 5.91 10.59 2.99
N LYS A 108 5.89 9.27 3.05
CA LYS A 108 4.90 8.50 3.84
C LYS A 108 5.32 8.30 5.31
N ILE A 109 6.55 8.69 5.64
CA ILE A 109 7.12 8.65 6.99
C ILE A 109 7.65 10.03 7.44
N TYR A 110 7.01 11.11 6.96
CA TYR A 110 7.35 12.50 7.25
C TYR A 110 8.74 12.94 6.75
N GLY A 111 9.34 12.15 5.84
CA GLY A 111 10.58 12.50 5.14
C GLY A 111 10.34 13.40 3.93
N PRO A 112 11.41 13.84 3.25
CA PRO A 112 11.28 14.67 2.06
C PRO A 112 10.51 14.00 0.93
N LYS A 113 9.80 14.80 0.13
CA LYS A 113 9.24 14.35 -1.16
C LYS A 113 10.36 14.09 -2.17
N GLY A 114 10.11 13.21 -3.13
CA GLY A 114 11.06 12.92 -4.22
C GLY A 114 12.20 11.99 -3.82
N ILE A 115 12.12 11.33 -2.67
CA ILE A 115 13.06 10.30 -2.23
C ILE A 115 12.33 9.04 -1.77
N GLY A 116 12.89 7.89 -2.07
CA GLY A 116 12.46 6.58 -1.63
C GLY A 116 13.60 5.59 -1.71
N ALA A 117 13.38 4.35 -1.35
CA ALA A 117 14.37 3.29 -1.46
C ALA A 117 13.76 2.00 -2.00
N LEU A 118 14.61 1.22 -2.65
CA LEU A 118 14.36 -0.15 -3.03
C LEU A 118 15.34 -1.06 -2.29
N TYR A 119 14.83 -1.90 -1.41
CA TYR A 119 15.59 -3.03 -0.91
C TYR A 119 15.71 -4.10 -1.99
N VAL A 120 16.90 -4.62 -2.18
CA VAL A 120 17.18 -5.74 -3.09
C VAL A 120 17.97 -6.77 -2.32
N ARG A 121 17.45 -7.98 -2.19
CA ARG A 121 18.16 -9.11 -1.58
C ARG A 121 19.47 -9.36 -2.34
N LYS A 122 20.54 -9.70 -1.64
CA LYS A 122 21.89 -9.76 -2.18
C LYS A 122 22.01 -10.64 -3.42
N GLU A 123 21.34 -11.77 -3.44
CA GLU A 123 21.38 -12.76 -4.52
C GLU A 123 20.26 -12.56 -5.58
N ALA A 124 19.33 -11.62 -5.35
CA ALA A 124 18.24 -11.39 -6.29
C ALA A 124 18.78 -10.74 -7.57
N PRO A 125 18.40 -11.25 -8.76
CA PRO A 125 18.79 -10.65 -10.03
C PRO A 125 18.17 -9.25 -10.14
N PHE A 126 19.01 -8.29 -10.50
CA PHE A 126 18.59 -6.89 -10.61
C PHE A 126 19.18 -6.25 -11.86
N CYS A 127 18.34 -5.68 -12.70
CA CYS A 127 18.76 -4.92 -13.87
C CYS A 127 18.40 -3.43 -13.69
N PRO A 128 19.38 -2.52 -13.64
CA PRO A 128 19.11 -1.09 -13.49
C PRO A 128 18.25 -0.54 -14.62
N LEU A 129 17.15 0.16 -14.29
CA LEU A 129 16.34 0.88 -15.25
C LEU A 129 17.04 2.16 -15.72
N ILE A 130 17.61 2.94 -14.78
CA ILE A 130 18.35 4.15 -15.06
C ILE A 130 19.84 3.77 -15.16
N ARG A 131 20.39 3.88 -16.37
CA ARG A 131 21.77 3.49 -16.69
C ARG A 131 22.64 4.71 -16.90
N GLY A 132 23.96 4.58 -16.66
CA GLY A 132 24.94 5.65 -16.80
C GLY A 132 26.15 5.44 -15.89
N GLY A 133 26.39 6.36 -14.96
CA GLY A 133 27.48 6.27 -13.98
C GLY A 133 27.30 5.14 -12.96
N HIS A 134 28.31 5.01 -12.08
CA HIS A 134 28.37 3.90 -11.10
C HIS A 134 27.75 4.22 -9.73
N GLN A 135 26.93 5.27 -9.65
CA GLN A 135 26.21 5.62 -8.42
C GLN A 135 25.38 4.43 -7.92
N GLU A 136 25.10 4.37 -6.63
CA GLU A 136 24.39 3.25 -5.98
C GLU A 136 25.02 1.88 -6.34
N ARG A 137 26.34 1.81 -6.47
CA ARG A 137 27.10 0.61 -6.87
C ARG A 137 26.68 0.07 -8.26
N GLY A 138 26.35 0.98 -9.18
CA GLY A 138 25.88 0.65 -10.52
C GLY A 138 24.42 0.24 -10.61
N ARG A 139 23.67 0.33 -9.51
CA ARG A 139 22.25 -0.06 -9.48
C ARG A 139 21.30 1.05 -9.92
N ARG A 140 21.71 2.31 -9.76
CA ARG A 140 20.92 3.47 -10.19
C ARG A 140 21.88 4.62 -10.51
N ALA A 141 22.01 4.95 -11.78
CA ALA A 141 22.87 6.03 -12.22
C ALA A 141 22.28 7.42 -11.93
N GLY A 142 23.14 8.43 -11.94
CA GLY A 142 22.81 9.84 -11.68
C GLY A 142 23.28 10.29 -10.30
N THR A 143 23.67 11.56 -10.21
CA THR A 143 24.14 12.18 -8.96
C THR A 143 23.17 11.95 -7.84
N GLU A 144 23.68 11.57 -6.69
CA GLU A 144 22.88 11.26 -5.49
C GLU A 144 22.18 12.51 -4.94
N ASN A 145 20.90 12.39 -4.63
CA ASN A 145 20.13 13.41 -3.93
C ASN A 145 20.50 13.38 -2.43
N THR A 146 21.67 13.92 -2.09
CA THR A 146 22.23 13.84 -0.73
C THR A 146 21.32 14.47 0.32
N LEU A 147 20.66 15.59 0.01
CA LEU A 147 19.68 16.23 0.92
C LEU A 147 18.47 15.31 1.18
N GLY A 148 17.92 14.73 0.13
CA GLY A 148 16.82 13.78 0.24
C GLY A 148 17.22 12.53 1.01
N ILE A 149 18.41 11.98 0.76
CA ILE A 149 18.94 10.78 1.41
C ILE A 149 19.12 11.02 2.91
N ILE A 150 19.74 12.14 3.31
CA ILE A 150 19.95 12.50 4.72
C ILE A 150 18.62 12.70 5.42
N GLY A 151 17.70 13.48 4.83
CA GLY A 151 16.36 13.70 5.39
C GLY A 151 15.55 12.43 5.52
N PHE A 152 15.64 11.53 4.54
CA PHE A 152 14.98 10.22 4.57
C PHE A 152 15.57 9.32 5.67
N GLY A 153 16.91 9.27 5.78
CA GLY A 153 17.58 8.53 6.85
C GLY A 153 17.16 9.01 8.23
N LYS A 154 17.05 10.34 8.43
CA LYS A 154 16.58 10.90 9.70
C LYS A 154 15.12 10.57 9.98
N ALA A 155 14.26 10.60 8.96
CA ALA A 155 12.86 10.21 9.11
C ALA A 155 12.72 8.74 9.53
N ILE A 156 13.49 7.81 8.93
CA ILE A 156 13.49 6.40 9.32
C ILE A 156 13.97 6.22 10.76
N GLU A 157 15.04 6.90 11.15
CA GLU A 157 15.57 6.87 12.53
C GLU A 157 14.51 7.29 13.54
N MET A 158 13.86 8.45 13.32
CA MET A 158 12.81 8.95 14.19
C MET A 158 11.62 7.98 14.25
N ARG A 159 11.16 7.51 13.10
CA ARG A 159 10.04 6.55 13.03
C ARG A 159 10.35 5.24 13.75
N SER A 160 11.58 4.73 13.68
CA SER A 160 11.97 3.52 14.40
C SER A 160 11.91 3.66 15.92
N GLN A 161 12.11 4.87 16.44
CA GLN A 161 12.05 5.18 17.88
C GLN A 161 10.62 5.44 18.36
N GLU A 162 9.77 6.03 17.52
CA GLU A 162 8.44 6.52 17.91
C GLU A 162 7.32 5.53 17.56
N MET A 163 7.55 4.58 16.64
CA MET A 163 6.56 3.72 16.02
C MET A 163 5.64 3.02 17.04
N GLU A 164 6.20 2.41 18.08
CA GLU A 164 5.40 1.66 19.07
C GLU A 164 4.48 2.57 19.89
N ALA A 165 4.96 3.76 20.28
CA ALA A 165 4.18 4.71 21.03
C ALA A 165 3.06 5.33 20.18
N GLU A 166 3.39 5.64 18.92
CA GLU A 166 2.41 6.16 17.96
C GLU A 166 1.35 5.12 17.59
N GLU A 167 1.74 3.87 17.35
CA GLU A 167 0.82 2.78 17.10
C GLU A 167 -0.24 2.68 18.21
N LYS A 168 0.18 2.63 19.46
CA LYS A 168 -0.72 2.60 20.64
C LYS A 168 -1.66 3.81 20.68
N HIS A 169 -1.12 4.99 20.40
CA HIS A 169 -1.89 6.23 20.37
C HIS A 169 -2.94 6.22 19.25
N LEU A 170 -2.53 5.87 18.02
CA LEU A 170 -3.43 5.81 16.85
C LEU A 170 -4.52 4.77 17.02
N LEU A 171 -4.20 3.59 17.55
CA LEU A 171 -5.21 2.56 17.83
C LEU A 171 -6.29 3.06 18.80
N LYS A 172 -5.89 3.81 19.85
CA LYS A 172 -6.85 4.43 20.78
C LYS A 172 -7.72 5.47 20.09
N LEU A 173 -7.13 6.36 19.30
CA LEU A 173 -7.88 7.37 18.54
C LEU A 173 -8.84 6.73 17.54
N LYS A 174 -8.36 5.74 16.77
CA LYS A 174 -9.16 4.97 15.82
C LYS A 174 -10.37 4.30 16.49
N ALA A 175 -10.15 3.65 17.63
CA ALA A 175 -11.22 3.02 18.39
C ALA A 175 -12.26 4.05 18.89
N THR A 176 -11.80 5.20 19.39
CA THR A 176 -12.68 6.29 19.85
C THR A 176 -13.50 6.88 18.70
N LEU A 177 -12.85 7.15 17.56
CA LEU A 177 -13.52 7.68 16.36
C LEU A 177 -14.54 6.69 15.81
N ARG A 178 -14.12 5.42 15.63
CA ARG A 178 -15.00 4.35 15.16
C ARG A 178 -16.25 4.23 16.02
N LYS A 179 -16.08 4.13 17.33
CA LYS A 179 -17.19 4.05 18.28
C LYS A 179 -18.10 5.27 18.19
N GLY A 180 -17.52 6.48 18.14
CA GLY A 180 -18.30 7.71 18.05
C GLY A 180 -19.12 7.83 16.77
N ILE A 181 -18.60 7.35 15.64
CA ILE A 181 -19.32 7.28 14.37
C ILE A 181 -20.45 6.25 14.45
N GLU A 182 -20.15 5.02 14.89
CA GLU A 182 -21.09 3.90 14.97
C GLU A 182 -22.29 4.19 15.89
N GLU A 183 -22.08 4.93 16.99
CA GLU A 183 -23.15 5.30 17.93
C GLU A 183 -24.05 6.43 17.45
N ARG A 184 -23.62 7.25 16.48
CA ARG A 184 -24.31 8.50 16.11
C ARG A 184 -24.80 8.55 14.69
N ILE A 185 -24.23 7.75 13.79
CA ILE A 185 -24.53 7.80 12.36
C ILE A 185 -25.09 6.42 11.96
N PRO A 186 -26.34 6.33 11.51
CA PRO A 186 -26.90 5.11 10.95
C PRO A 186 -26.38 4.90 9.51
N ASP A 187 -26.66 3.76 8.94
CA ASP A 187 -26.50 3.43 7.52
C ASP A 187 -25.08 3.71 7.02
N LEU A 188 -24.09 3.06 7.67
CA LEU A 188 -22.68 3.13 7.32
C LEU A 188 -22.03 1.75 7.28
N GLN A 189 -20.90 1.66 6.57
CA GLN A 189 -20.08 0.46 6.53
C GLN A 189 -18.61 0.83 6.77
N PHE A 190 -17.96 0.20 7.77
CA PHE A 190 -16.50 0.25 7.90
C PHE A 190 -15.86 -0.72 6.93
N ILE A 191 -14.87 -0.21 6.20
CA ILE A 191 -14.18 -0.92 5.12
C ILE A 191 -12.76 -1.29 5.55
N GLY A 192 -12.28 -2.43 5.08
CA GLY A 192 -10.97 -3.00 5.42
C GLY A 192 -11.07 -4.12 6.48
N HIS A 193 -9.91 -4.71 6.78
CA HIS A 193 -9.87 -5.84 7.71
C HIS A 193 -10.05 -5.37 9.16
N PRO A 194 -10.89 -6.05 9.96
CA PRO A 194 -11.24 -5.58 11.31
C PRO A 194 -10.06 -5.57 12.30
N THR A 195 -9.06 -6.44 12.10
CA THR A 195 -7.88 -6.59 12.99
C THR A 195 -6.56 -6.36 12.26
N ASP A 196 -6.36 -6.98 11.09
CA ASP A 196 -5.14 -6.85 10.30
C ASP A 196 -5.18 -5.56 9.46
N CYS A 197 -5.09 -4.43 10.14
CA CYS A 197 -5.24 -3.12 9.54
C CYS A 197 -4.25 -2.13 10.15
N LEU A 198 -3.75 -1.21 9.34
CA LEU A 198 -2.87 -0.13 9.80
C LEU A 198 -3.50 0.64 10.97
N PRO A 199 -2.71 1.01 11.99
CA PRO A 199 -3.22 1.63 13.22
C PRO A 199 -3.88 2.99 12.96
N GLY A 200 -3.37 3.77 11.99
CA GLY A 200 -3.85 5.12 11.66
C GLY A 200 -4.87 5.19 10.52
N THR A 201 -5.34 4.06 9.98
CA THR A 201 -6.31 4.07 8.87
C THR A 201 -7.68 3.63 9.36
N LEU A 202 -8.69 4.43 9.08
CA LEU A 202 -10.10 4.11 9.25
C LEU A 202 -10.81 4.54 7.96
N ASN A 203 -11.37 3.58 7.23
CA ASN A 203 -12.17 3.86 6.05
C ASN A 203 -13.62 3.54 6.37
N VAL A 204 -14.52 4.46 6.05
CA VAL A 204 -15.96 4.32 6.28
C VAL A 204 -16.73 4.83 5.07
N SER A 205 -17.72 4.07 4.62
CA SER A 205 -18.68 4.48 3.61
C SER A 205 -19.99 4.84 4.28
N PHE A 206 -20.58 5.95 3.88
CA PHE A 206 -21.88 6.43 4.36
C PHE A 206 -22.90 6.27 3.24
N ASP A 207 -23.94 5.47 3.48
CA ASP A 207 -24.96 5.19 2.48
C ASP A 207 -25.71 6.47 2.07
N GLY A 208 -25.78 6.70 0.75
CA GLY A 208 -26.48 7.87 0.19
C GLY A 208 -25.79 9.21 0.38
N ALA A 209 -24.52 9.21 0.84
CA ALA A 209 -23.75 10.43 0.98
C ALA A 209 -22.66 10.52 -0.10
N GLU A 210 -22.32 11.76 -0.49
CA GLU A 210 -21.27 12.09 -1.45
C GLU A 210 -19.99 12.43 -0.69
N GLY A 211 -18.92 11.64 -0.87
CA GLY A 211 -17.64 11.81 -0.17
C GLY A 211 -17.01 13.17 -0.41
N GLU A 212 -17.08 13.73 -1.62
CA GLU A 212 -16.58 15.08 -1.90
C GLU A 212 -17.32 16.15 -1.09
N ALA A 213 -18.64 16.04 -0.97
CA ALA A 213 -19.43 16.96 -0.15
C ALA A 213 -19.04 16.82 1.34
N ILE A 214 -18.85 15.59 1.83
CA ILE A 214 -18.42 15.36 3.21
C ILE A 214 -17.05 15.99 3.45
N ILE A 215 -16.08 15.82 2.55
CA ILE A 215 -14.74 16.45 2.65
C ILE A 215 -14.88 17.95 2.78
N LEU A 216 -15.66 18.60 1.91
CA LEU A 216 -15.84 20.05 1.93
C LEU A 216 -16.46 20.56 3.25
N TYR A 217 -17.48 19.87 3.77
CA TYR A 217 -18.09 20.24 5.05
C TYR A 217 -17.14 20.04 6.23
N LEU A 218 -16.39 18.93 6.25
CA LEU A 218 -15.40 18.66 7.30
C LEU A 218 -14.23 19.65 7.24
N ASP A 219 -13.78 20.03 6.06
CA ASP A 219 -12.72 21.03 5.86
C ASP A 219 -13.14 22.40 6.41
N LEU A 220 -14.40 22.83 6.24
CA LEU A 220 -14.95 24.03 6.84
C LEU A 220 -14.94 23.99 8.38
N GLU A 221 -15.03 22.81 8.97
CA GLU A 221 -14.90 22.58 10.42
C GLU A 221 -13.45 22.34 10.87
N GLY A 222 -12.47 22.46 9.96
CA GLY A 222 -11.04 22.25 10.24
C GLY A 222 -10.63 20.78 10.39
N ILE A 223 -11.44 19.84 9.87
CA ILE A 223 -11.19 18.41 9.91
C ILE A 223 -10.74 17.94 8.53
N ALA A 224 -9.46 17.56 8.41
CA ALA A 224 -8.87 17.07 7.18
C ALA A 224 -9.14 15.56 7.00
N VAL A 225 -9.80 15.21 5.91
CA VAL A 225 -10.06 13.82 5.49
C VAL A 225 -9.77 13.67 3.99
N SER A 226 -9.81 12.44 3.48
CA SER A 226 -9.69 12.20 2.04
C SER A 226 -10.65 11.08 1.61
N THR A 227 -11.10 11.10 0.36
CA THR A 227 -11.73 9.94 -0.26
C THR A 227 -10.70 8.85 -0.53
N GLY A 228 -11.14 7.59 -0.68
CA GLY A 228 -10.28 6.47 -1.04
C GLY A 228 -9.48 6.70 -2.32
N SER A 229 -10.06 7.41 -3.29
CA SER A 229 -9.44 7.74 -4.58
C SER A 229 -8.59 9.03 -4.58
N ALA A 230 -8.14 9.52 -3.43
CA ALA A 230 -7.36 10.78 -3.34
C ALA A 230 -6.12 10.84 -4.24
N CYS A 231 -5.52 9.69 -4.61
CA CYS A 231 -4.41 9.61 -5.55
C CYS A 231 -4.85 9.77 -7.03
N ALA A 232 -6.14 9.62 -7.33
CA ALA A 232 -6.75 9.87 -8.63
C ALA A 232 -7.44 11.25 -8.68
N SER A 233 -6.87 12.23 -7.97
CA SER A 233 -7.43 13.59 -7.86
C SER A 233 -7.75 14.16 -9.26
N GLY A 234 -9.05 14.39 -9.51
CA GLY A 234 -9.57 14.84 -10.81
C GLY A 234 -10.32 13.77 -11.61
N SER A 235 -10.35 12.50 -11.18
CA SER A 235 -11.24 11.47 -11.73
C SER A 235 -12.46 11.32 -10.84
N LEU A 236 -13.65 11.31 -11.45
CA LEU A 236 -14.91 10.95 -10.80
C LEU A 236 -15.08 9.41 -10.69
N ASP A 237 -14.06 8.65 -11.11
CA ASP A 237 -14.13 7.20 -11.08
C ASP A 237 -14.12 6.66 -9.65
N PRO A 238 -14.96 5.67 -9.35
CA PRO A 238 -14.98 5.03 -8.05
C PRO A 238 -13.64 4.33 -7.76
N SER A 239 -13.25 4.26 -6.49
CA SER A 239 -12.03 3.57 -6.07
C SER A 239 -11.99 2.14 -6.58
N HIS A 240 -10.94 1.79 -7.32
CA HIS A 240 -10.70 0.43 -7.79
C HIS A 240 -10.56 -0.56 -6.63
N VAL A 241 -10.08 -0.11 -5.46
CA VAL A 241 -9.94 -0.92 -4.25
C VAL A 241 -11.31 -1.29 -3.70
N ILE A 242 -12.21 -0.31 -3.60
CA ILE A 242 -13.58 -0.53 -3.10
C ILE A 242 -14.36 -1.47 -4.03
N LEU A 243 -14.20 -1.30 -5.35
CA LEU A 243 -14.79 -2.21 -6.34
C LEU A 243 -14.20 -3.61 -6.25
N ALA A 244 -12.88 -3.74 -6.07
CA ALA A 244 -12.19 -5.02 -5.99
C ALA A 244 -12.60 -5.88 -4.78
N ILE A 245 -13.00 -5.25 -3.67
CA ILE A 245 -13.54 -5.96 -2.49
C ILE A 245 -15.03 -6.30 -2.62
N GLY A 246 -15.64 -6.05 -3.78
CA GLY A 246 -17.02 -6.42 -4.10
C GLY A 246 -18.08 -5.42 -3.65
N LEU A 247 -17.71 -4.20 -3.29
CA LEU A 247 -18.67 -3.16 -2.96
C LEU A 247 -19.08 -2.37 -4.21
N PRO A 248 -20.35 -1.92 -4.29
CA PRO A 248 -20.83 -1.15 -5.43
C PRO A 248 -20.22 0.25 -5.51
N ALA A 249 -20.31 0.88 -6.68
CA ALA A 249 -19.74 2.21 -6.93
C ALA A 249 -20.29 3.28 -5.98
N GLU A 250 -21.54 3.17 -5.56
CA GLU A 250 -22.18 4.08 -4.60
C GLU A 250 -21.43 4.09 -3.26
N CYS A 251 -20.98 2.92 -2.78
CA CYS A 251 -20.15 2.82 -1.57
C CYS A 251 -18.78 3.48 -1.76
N ALA A 252 -18.21 3.38 -2.97
CA ALA A 252 -16.94 4.02 -3.28
C ALA A 252 -17.06 5.55 -3.27
N HIS A 253 -18.16 6.09 -3.79
CA HIS A 253 -18.42 7.53 -3.79
C HIS A 253 -18.69 8.08 -2.38
N GLY A 254 -19.32 7.30 -1.49
CA GLY A 254 -19.58 7.67 -0.10
C GLY A 254 -18.43 7.36 0.87
N SER A 255 -17.28 6.86 0.40
CA SER A 255 -16.19 6.43 1.29
C SER A 255 -15.19 7.55 1.62
N ILE A 256 -14.81 7.60 2.89
CA ILE A 256 -13.82 8.53 3.46
C ILE A 256 -12.81 7.76 4.29
#